data_e439e13d1ab6d0adb7d14cb774ab8b7e
#
_entry.id   e439e13d1ab6d0adb7d14cb774ab8b7e
#
_cell.length_a   1.000
_cell.length_b   1.000
_cell.length_c   1.000
_cell.angle_alpha   90.00
_cell.angle_beta   90.00
_cell.angle_gamma   90.00
#
_symmetry.space_group_name_H-M   'P 1'
#
loop_
_entity.id
_entity.type
_entity.pdbx_description
1 polymer ?
#
loop_
_entity_poly.entity_id
_entity_poly.type
_entity_poly.pdbx_seq_one_letter_code
_entity_poly.pdbx_strand_id
1 'polypeptide(L)'
;MGEVYEHMKSKKIFGLGAVALALILGGCSSSSDKAATDTATDTASASATPFPTENIELNISWWGEQEAPGAQKWLEESMALYTKEHPNVTFKHVLQTTDGLVPSFEAAAAAKAGPDIQYFWGGIYSQQPGWDGNIAPISDYLSADELSHYINAQMEEGFQGKIWTAPWYVNPSFPLLVRKDILAANGLEVPKTWSDLMNICDSLSAKKITTIAGGVKDGWFGGWIYSILGAQSVQSQKDVINAVVGTTKFTDPEHAGWWTKLEESKKHKCWNDDINSLELYQAQQKFVDGKAAMTITAGPDAPNFVKKAGGDEKVTIMAMPAWSDGPLAGKMGTTSQTLGITKWSKYPQVAADFLKFTHTTDRLNAWYAATGSMPADDRFDLSQVTSASTKALFESAINGAPYLENFIPAQLDTDAVFKNVQLVLKGSISAADAAADMQAVMERLRKSDRKLVDNFTAWSQ
;
A
#
# COMPACT_ATOMS: atom_id res chain seq x y z
N MET A 1 5.63 -23.49 33.60
CA MET A 1 4.35 -24.18 33.33
C MET A 1 4.24 -24.24 31.82
N GLY A 2 4.71 -25.20 31.10
CA GLY A 2 4.88 -26.63 31.12
C GLY A 2 3.60 -27.37 30.80
N GLU A 3 3.66 -28.05 29.67
CA GLU A 3 2.70 -29.07 29.24
C GLU A 3 1.37 -28.58 28.64
N VAL A 4 1.22 -28.67 27.32
CA VAL A 4 0.38 -29.65 26.60
C VAL A 4 0.67 -29.55 25.10
N TYR A 5 1.56 -30.41 24.60
CA TYR A 5 1.66 -30.77 23.19
C TYR A 5 2.03 -32.26 23.13
N GLU A 6 1.07 -33.11 22.97
CA GLU A 6 1.24 -34.42 22.31
C GLU A 6 -0.11 -35.08 22.02
N HIS A 7 -0.11 -35.77 20.88
CA HIS A 7 -1.11 -36.69 20.33
C HIS A 7 -2.18 -36.12 19.37
N MET A 8 -1.87 -36.24 18.09
CA MET A 8 -2.70 -37.18 17.28
C MET A 8 -1.93 -37.58 16.02
N LYS A 9 -1.45 -38.85 16.01
CA LYS A 9 -0.93 -39.54 14.81
C LYS A 9 -2.06 -40.29 14.13
N SER A 10 -2.10 -40.15 12.77
CA SER A 10 -2.34 -41.18 11.76
C SER A 10 -3.62 -42.02 11.82
N LYS A 11 -4.40 -41.93 10.74
CA LYS A 11 -4.92 -43.14 10.06
C LYS A 11 -5.10 -42.90 8.57
N LYS A 12 -4.30 -43.62 7.77
CA LYS A 12 -4.50 -43.81 6.33
C LYS A 12 -5.64 -44.76 6.12
N ILE A 13 -6.53 -44.48 5.17
CA ILE A 13 -7.39 -45.49 4.55
C ILE A 13 -7.29 -45.34 3.03
N PHE A 14 -6.82 -46.43 2.41
CA PHE A 14 -6.81 -46.65 0.97
C PHE A 14 -8.22 -46.99 0.49
N GLY A 15 -8.62 -46.49 -0.67
CA GLY A 15 -9.79 -46.94 -1.40
C GLY A 15 -9.59 -46.73 -2.90
N LEU A 16 -9.21 -47.81 -3.60
CA LEU A 16 -9.21 -47.89 -5.06
C LEU A 16 -10.66 -47.97 -5.59
N GLY A 17 -10.90 -47.27 -6.68
CA GLY A 17 -12.11 -47.47 -7.49
C GLY A 17 -11.86 -46.98 -8.92
N ALA A 18 -11.51 -47.86 -9.80
CA ALA A 18 -11.39 -47.65 -11.25
C ALA A 18 -12.75 -47.91 -11.94
N VAL A 19 -12.89 -47.44 -13.18
CA VAL A 19 -13.86 -47.75 -14.24
C VAL A 19 -14.50 -46.44 -14.78
N ALA A 20 -14.62 -46.15 -16.05
CA ALA A 20 -14.27 -46.74 -17.34
C ALA A 20 -14.34 -45.64 -18.43
N LEU A 21 -13.58 -45.89 -19.45
CA LEU A 21 -13.50 -45.18 -20.73
C LEU A 21 -14.78 -45.34 -21.55
N ALA A 22 -15.28 -44.32 -22.21
CA ALA A 22 -16.13 -44.44 -23.37
C ALA A 22 -15.71 -43.46 -24.47
N LEU A 23 -15.07 -44.01 -25.48
CA LEU A 23 -14.79 -43.38 -26.77
C LEU A 23 -16.06 -43.46 -27.63
N ILE A 24 -16.43 -42.31 -28.25
CA ILE A 24 -17.27 -42.34 -29.46
C ILE A 24 -16.56 -41.54 -30.57
N LEU A 25 -16.15 -42.29 -31.57
CA LEU A 25 -15.66 -41.83 -32.87
C LEU A 25 -16.82 -41.63 -33.84
N GLY A 26 -16.76 -40.63 -34.68
CA GLY A 26 -17.52 -40.48 -35.90
C GLY A 26 -17.61 -38.99 -36.28
N GLY A 27 -17.26 -38.55 -37.43
CA GLY A 27 -16.86 -39.05 -38.70
C GLY A 27 -16.68 -37.82 -39.63
N CYS A 28 -15.71 -37.90 -40.50
CA CYS A 28 -15.38 -36.90 -41.52
C CYS A 28 -16.48 -36.75 -42.59
N SER A 29 -16.70 -35.52 -43.10
CA SER A 29 -16.86 -35.30 -44.52
C SER A 29 -16.40 -33.94 -44.95
N SER A 30 -15.55 -33.93 -45.96
CA SER A 30 -14.99 -32.81 -46.68
C SER A 30 -16.01 -32.24 -47.70
N SER A 31 -16.05 -30.90 -47.85
CA SER A 31 -16.18 -30.30 -49.17
C SER A 31 -15.65 -28.85 -49.14
N SER A 32 -14.73 -28.59 -50.02
CA SER A 32 -14.16 -27.32 -50.40
C SER A 32 -15.22 -26.46 -51.14
N ASP A 33 -15.28 -25.16 -50.80
CA ASP A 33 -15.36 -24.12 -51.84
C ASP A 33 -14.87 -22.75 -51.32
N LYS A 34 -14.30 -22.01 -52.27
CA LYS A 34 -13.59 -20.73 -52.10
C LYS A 34 -14.51 -19.54 -52.05
N ALA A 35 -13.97 -18.50 -51.41
CA ALA A 35 -14.01 -17.06 -51.69
C ALA A 35 -15.13 -16.25 -51.01
N ALA A 36 -14.76 -15.36 -50.12
CA ALA A 36 -14.74 -13.90 -50.33
C ALA A 36 -14.41 -13.22 -48.99
N THR A 37 -13.46 -12.35 -49.03
CA THR A 37 -13.00 -11.42 -48.00
C THR A 37 -14.14 -10.45 -47.63
N ASP A 38 -14.58 -10.49 -46.38
CA ASP A 38 -15.19 -9.32 -45.75
C ASP A 38 -14.67 -9.25 -44.33
N THR A 39 -13.84 -8.25 -44.08
CA THR A 39 -13.30 -7.91 -42.78
C THR A 39 -14.39 -7.19 -42.00
N ALA A 40 -15.25 -7.95 -41.33
CA ALA A 40 -16.11 -7.40 -40.30
C ALA A 40 -15.35 -7.48 -38.99
N THR A 41 -14.93 -6.34 -38.51
CA THR A 41 -14.43 -6.15 -37.15
C THR A 41 -15.61 -6.39 -36.23
N ASP A 42 -15.74 -7.63 -35.72
CA ASP A 42 -16.65 -7.93 -34.61
C ASP A 42 -16.12 -7.26 -33.36
N THR A 43 -16.61 -6.05 -33.13
CA THR A 43 -16.60 -5.45 -31.80
C THR A 43 -17.59 -6.28 -30.98
N ALA A 44 -17.11 -7.29 -30.27
CA ALA A 44 -17.90 -8.01 -29.28
C ALA A 44 -18.37 -7.00 -28.24
N SER A 45 -19.59 -6.47 -28.45
CA SER A 45 -20.35 -5.78 -27.42
C SER A 45 -20.55 -6.78 -26.27
N ALA A 46 -19.83 -6.60 -25.16
CA ALA A 46 -20.06 -7.37 -23.94
C ALA A 46 -21.54 -7.20 -23.59
N SER A 47 -22.31 -8.28 -23.72
CA SER A 47 -23.70 -8.34 -23.31
C SER A 47 -23.75 -8.02 -21.83
N ALA A 48 -24.22 -6.83 -21.46
CA ALA A 48 -24.37 -6.42 -20.08
C ALA A 48 -25.28 -7.45 -19.37
N THR A 49 -24.74 -8.20 -18.45
CA THR A 49 -25.52 -9.08 -17.59
C THR A 49 -26.55 -8.22 -16.85
N PRO A 50 -27.86 -8.53 -16.92
CA PRO A 50 -28.86 -7.73 -16.21
C PRO A 50 -28.54 -7.65 -14.72
N PHE A 51 -28.78 -6.46 -14.13
CA PHE A 51 -28.59 -6.28 -12.69
C PHE A 51 -29.52 -7.24 -11.94
N PRO A 52 -29.04 -7.95 -10.89
CA PRO A 52 -29.84 -8.91 -10.13
C PRO A 52 -31.07 -8.25 -9.49
N THR A 53 -32.19 -8.98 -9.43
CA THR A 53 -33.45 -8.49 -8.84
C THR A 53 -33.75 -9.06 -7.46
N GLU A 54 -33.03 -10.10 -7.05
CA GLU A 54 -33.12 -10.69 -5.70
C GLU A 54 -32.53 -9.75 -4.65
N ASN A 55 -32.93 -9.97 -3.39
CA ASN A 55 -32.35 -9.26 -2.26
C ASN A 55 -30.89 -9.70 -2.04
N ILE A 56 -29.99 -8.72 -2.01
CA ILE A 56 -28.54 -8.88 -1.86
C ILE A 56 -28.09 -8.18 -0.59
N GLU A 57 -27.27 -8.84 0.20
CA GLU A 57 -26.54 -8.23 1.30
C GLU A 57 -25.03 -8.36 0.99
N LEU A 58 -24.34 -7.24 0.78
CA LEU A 58 -22.89 -7.19 0.63
C LEU A 58 -22.21 -6.92 1.97
N ASN A 59 -21.20 -7.70 2.29
CA ASN A 59 -20.40 -7.56 3.50
C ASN A 59 -19.06 -6.94 3.17
N ILE A 60 -18.69 -5.85 3.85
CA ILE A 60 -17.45 -5.11 3.64
C ILE A 60 -16.59 -5.21 4.89
N SER A 61 -15.36 -5.71 4.76
CA SER A 61 -14.33 -5.63 5.79
C SER A 61 -13.31 -4.57 5.38
N TRP A 62 -13.12 -3.56 6.21
CA TRP A 62 -12.33 -2.41 5.83
C TRP A 62 -11.49 -1.85 6.99
N TRP A 63 -10.52 -1.03 6.65
CA TRP A 63 -9.64 -0.29 7.54
C TRP A 63 -9.44 1.11 6.97
N GLY A 64 -8.95 2.05 7.76
CA GLY A 64 -8.53 3.35 7.25
C GLY A 64 -9.06 4.54 8.02
N GLU A 65 -10.02 4.38 8.96
CA GLU A 65 -10.53 5.50 9.77
C GLU A 65 -9.42 6.19 10.57
N GLN A 66 -8.40 5.44 10.98
CA GLN A 66 -7.26 6.00 11.73
C GLN A 66 -6.35 6.84 10.81
N GLU A 67 -6.23 6.47 9.55
CA GLU A 67 -5.37 7.14 8.57
C GLU A 67 -6.10 8.28 7.84
N ALA A 68 -7.39 8.10 7.59
CA ALA A 68 -8.28 9.07 6.94
C ALA A 68 -9.55 9.26 7.79
N PRO A 69 -9.47 10.04 8.90
CA PRO A 69 -10.61 10.26 9.79
C PRO A 69 -11.80 10.83 9.04
N GLY A 70 -12.97 10.18 9.19
CA GLY A 70 -14.20 10.49 8.45
C GLY A 70 -14.51 9.49 7.33
N ALA A 71 -13.63 8.52 7.07
CA ALA A 71 -13.83 7.46 6.09
C ALA A 71 -15.05 6.60 6.40
N GLN A 72 -15.28 6.28 7.68
CA GLN A 72 -16.46 5.52 8.11
C GLN A 72 -17.74 6.21 7.69
N LYS A 73 -17.89 7.49 8.05
CA LYS A 73 -19.07 8.27 7.70
C LYS A 73 -19.31 8.30 6.20
N TRP A 74 -18.24 8.55 5.43
CA TRP A 74 -18.34 8.57 3.98
C TRP A 74 -18.76 7.21 3.39
N LEU A 75 -18.22 6.10 3.92
CA LEU A 75 -18.59 4.76 3.49
C LEU A 75 -20.07 4.46 3.79
N GLU A 76 -20.52 4.76 5.00
CA GLU A 76 -21.93 4.58 5.42
C GLU A 76 -22.89 5.42 4.56
N GLU A 77 -22.53 6.68 4.24
CA GLU A 77 -23.29 7.53 3.33
C GLU A 77 -23.31 6.96 1.90
N SER A 78 -22.18 6.44 1.41
CA SER A 78 -22.09 5.83 0.08
C SER A 78 -22.94 4.57 -0.03
N MET A 79 -22.92 3.70 0.99
CA MET A 79 -23.78 2.53 1.05
C MET A 79 -25.27 2.91 1.07
N ALA A 80 -25.65 3.92 1.84
CA ALA A 80 -27.04 4.39 1.92
C ALA A 80 -27.54 4.98 0.58
N LEU A 81 -26.67 5.73 -0.12
CA LEU A 81 -27.00 6.30 -1.43
C LEU A 81 -27.12 5.19 -2.49
N TYR A 82 -26.21 4.22 -2.50
CA TYR A 82 -26.29 3.09 -3.40
C TYR A 82 -27.54 2.25 -3.16
N THR A 83 -27.90 1.97 -1.91
CA THR A 83 -29.15 1.27 -1.57
C THR A 83 -30.39 2.06 -2.03
N LYS A 84 -30.35 3.39 -2.03
CA LYS A 84 -31.45 4.20 -2.55
C LYS A 84 -31.63 4.04 -4.06
N GLU A 85 -30.54 3.87 -4.83
CA GLU A 85 -30.57 3.60 -6.26
C GLU A 85 -30.89 2.14 -6.57
N HIS A 86 -30.46 1.21 -5.72
CA HIS A 86 -30.65 -0.24 -5.81
C HIS A 86 -31.30 -0.79 -4.54
N PRO A 87 -32.66 -0.65 -4.40
CA PRO A 87 -33.35 -0.98 -3.12
C PRO A 87 -33.26 -2.44 -2.68
N ASN A 88 -32.90 -3.33 -3.59
CA ASN A 88 -32.67 -4.73 -3.30
C ASN A 88 -31.24 -5.04 -2.79
N VAL A 89 -30.34 -4.04 -2.72
CA VAL A 89 -28.98 -4.18 -2.22
C VAL A 89 -28.85 -3.49 -0.86
N THR A 90 -28.39 -4.25 0.12
CA THR A 90 -28.09 -3.78 1.48
C THR A 90 -26.64 -4.10 1.84
N PHE A 91 -26.14 -3.46 2.89
CA PHE A 91 -24.75 -3.61 3.29
C PHE A 91 -24.60 -3.90 4.78
N LYS A 92 -23.55 -4.67 5.11
CA LYS A 92 -22.94 -4.73 6.43
C LYS A 92 -21.45 -4.39 6.31
N HIS A 93 -20.90 -3.72 7.28
CA HIS A 93 -19.47 -3.44 7.28
C HIS A 93 -18.83 -3.66 8.65
N VAL A 94 -17.56 -3.98 8.66
CA VAL A 94 -16.73 -4.14 9.85
C VAL A 94 -15.45 -3.34 9.67
N LEU A 95 -15.22 -2.37 10.57
CA LEU A 95 -13.94 -1.69 10.68
C LEU A 95 -12.95 -2.60 11.42
N GLN A 96 -11.84 -2.91 10.78
CA GLN A 96 -10.76 -3.72 11.35
C GLN A 96 -9.76 -2.84 12.11
N THR A 97 -9.08 -3.45 13.09
CA THR A 97 -7.86 -2.87 13.66
C THR A 97 -6.68 -3.14 12.73
N THR A 98 -5.61 -2.37 12.86
CA THR A 98 -4.37 -2.57 12.07
C THR A 98 -3.84 -4.00 12.22
N ASP A 99 -3.74 -4.51 13.45
CA ASP A 99 -3.24 -5.86 13.73
C ASP A 99 -4.24 -6.95 13.34
N GLY A 100 -5.53 -6.62 13.27
CA GLY A 100 -6.61 -7.57 12.96
C GLY A 100 -6.88 -7.75 11.47
N LEU A 101 -6.48 -6.80 10.62
CA LEU A 101 -6.84 -6.78 9.20
C LEU A 101 -6.36 -8.02 8.44
N VAL A 102 -5.05 -8.31 8.48
CA VAL A 102 -4.46 -9.45 7.77
C VAL A 102 -4.95 -10.79 8.34
N PRO A 103 -4.86 -11.05 9.67
CA PRO A 103 -5.34 -12.32 10.22
C PRO A 103 -6.83 -12.58 9.98
N SER A 104 -7.68 -11.55 9.99
CA SER A 104 -9.12 -11.73 9.71
C SER A 104 -9.36 -12.13 8.25
N PHE A 105 -8.61 -11.53 7.30
CA PHE A 105 -8.69 -11.92 5.90
C PHE A 105 -8.14 -13.35 5.67
N GLU A 106 -7.01 -13.71 6.26
CA GLU A 106 -6.45 -15.07 6.16
C GLU A 106 -7.43 -16.14 6.67
N ALA A 107 -8.11 -15.86 7.78
CA ALA A 107 -9.15 -16.75 8.30
C ALA A 107 -10.34 -16.87 7.33
N ALA A 108 -10.81 -15.77 6.74
CA ALA A 108 -11.87 -15.76 5.74
C ALA A 108 -11.45 -16.51 4.46
N ALA A 109 -10.22 -16.34 4.00
CA ALA A 109 -9.64 -17.02 2.84
C ALA A 109 -9.53 -18.53 3.06
N ALA A 110 -9.09 -18.96 4.24
CA ALA A 110 -9.03 -20.38 4.61
C ALA A 110 -10.43 -21.02 4.67
N ALA A 111 -11.43 -20.29 5.18
CA ALA A 111 -12.82 -20.74 5.24
C ALA A 111 -13.56 -20.62 3.90
N LYS A 112 -13.02 -19.85 2.93
CA LYS A 112 -13.69 -19.41 1.69
C LYS A 112 -15.08 -18.82 1.98
N ALA A 113 -15.15 -18.03 3.03
CA ALA A 113 -16.35 -17.37 3.53
C ALA A 113 -15.97 -16.11 4.30
N GLY A 114 -16.81 -15.09 4.25
CA GLY A 114 -16.58 -13.82 4.95
C GLY A 114 -17.04 -12.64 4.11
N PRO A 115 -16.29 -11.51 4.10
CA PRO A 115 -16.69 -10.32 3.36
C PRO A 115 -16.74 -10.56 1.86
N ASP A 116 -17.61 -9.83 1.15
CA ASP A 116 -17.66 -9.75 -0.30
C ASP A 116 -16.62 -8.77 -0.83
N ILE A 117 -16.41 -7.66 -0.08
CA ILE A 117 -15.43 -6.63 -0.37
C ILE A 117 -14.45 -6.55 0.80
N GLN A 118 -13.17 -6.64 0.50
CA GLN A 118 -12.08 -6.60 1.48
C GLN A 118 -11.13 -5.46 1.16
N TYR A 119 -10.75 -4.71 2.19
CA TYR A 119 -9.70 -3.70 2.13
C TYR A 119 -8.31 -4.36 2.16
N PHE A 120 -7.41 -3.79 1.36
CA PHE A 120 -5.99 -4.13 1.38
C PHE A 120 -5.13 -2.86 1.36
N TRP A 121 -3.95 -2.93 1.97
CA TRP A 121 -2.85 -2.06 1.59
C TRP A 121 -2.38 -2.44 0.19
N GLY A 122 -1.97 -1.45 -0.63
CA GLY A 122 -1.61 -1.70 -2.03
C GLY A 122 -0.39 -2.61 -2.24
N GLY A 123 -0.07 -2.87 -3.49
CA GLY A 123 1.10 -3.66 -3.87
C GLY A 123 1.01 -5.12 -3.41
N ILE A 124 2.05 -5.64 -2.76
CA ILE A 124 2.13 -7.05 -2.35
C ILE A 124 0.94 -7.49 -1.48
N TYR A 125 0.39 -6.59 -0.67
CA TYR A 125 -0.72 -6.92 0.23
C TYR A 125 -2.03 -7.18 -0.50
N SER A 126 -2.19 -6.67 -1.72
CA SER A 126 -3.32 -6.99 -2.60
C SER A 126 -2.94 -8.05 -3.65
N GLN A 127 -1.69 -8.06 -4.12
CA GLN A 127 -1.22 -8.99 -5.14
C GLN A 127 -1.19 -10.43 -4.64
N GLN A 128 -0.64 -10.67 -3.44
CA GLN A 128 -0.55 -12.02 -2.89
C GLN A 128 -1.91 -12.70 -2.72
N PRO A 129 -2.96 -12.06 -2.18
CA PRO A 129 -4.32 -12.60 -2.21
C PRO A 129 -4.82 -12.96 -3.62
N GLY A 130 -4.47 -12.17 -4.62
CA GLY A 130 -4.77 -12.45 -6.03
C GLY A 130 -4.04 -13.70 -6.54
N TRP A 131 -2.74 -13.80 -6.31
CA TRP A 131 -1.90 -14.95 -6.68
C TRP A 131 -2.33 -16.24 -6.01
N ASP A 132 -2.87 -16.14 -4.79
CA ASP A 132 -3.39 -17.26 -4.02
C ASP A 132 -4.84 -17.63 -4.40
N GLY A 133 -5.47 -16.87 -5.30
CA GLY A 133 -6.81 -17.14 -5.79
C GLY A 133 -7.92 -16.80 -4.78
N ASN A 134 -7.66 -15.88 -3.85
CA ASN A 134 -8.57 -15.46 -2.80
C ASN A 134 -9.40 -14.24 -3.17
N ILE A 135 -8.99 -13.46 -4.18
CA ILE A 135 -9.76 -12.35 -4.73
C ILE A 135 -9.97 -12.52 -6.24
N ALA A 136 -10.94 -11.86 -6.79
CA ALA A 136 -11.23 -11.80 -8.21
C ALA A 136 -10.66 -10.50 -8.80
N PRO A 137 -10.02 -10.51 -9.98
CA PRO A 137 -9.52 -9.28 -10.61
C PRO A 137 -10.67 -8.31 -10.87
N ILE A 138 -10.54 -7.07 -10.43
CA ILE A 138 -11.56 -6.03 -10.68
C ILE A 138 -11.71 -5.75 -12.18
N SER A 139 -10.63 -5.95 -12.97
CA SER A 139 -10.63 -5.82 -14.42
C SER A 139 -11.50 -6.87 -15.15
N ASP A 140 -12.00 -7.89 -14.47
CA ASP A 140 -12.99 -8.81 -15.06
C ASP A 140 -14.41 -8.21 -15.01
N TYR A 141 -14.63 -7.12 -14.27
CA TYR A 141 -15.93 -6.50 -14.02
C TYR A 141 -16.02 -5.05 -14.48
N LEU A 142 -14.92 -4.29 -14.43
CA LEU A 142 -14.86 -2.90 -14.86
C LEU A 142 -14.09 -2.77 -16.18
N SER A 143 -14.47 -1.78 -16.99
CA SER A 143 -13.81 -1.54 -18.27
C SER A 143 -12.40 -0.98 -18.08
N ALA A 144 -11.55 -1.18 -19.10
CA ALA A 144 -10.21 -0.60 -19.11
C ALA A 144 -10.24 0.95 -19.05
N ASP A 145 -11.24 1.57 -19.67
CA ASP A 145 -11.49 3.01 -19.63
C ASP A 145 -11.73 3.49 -18.18
N GLU A 146 -12.66 2.83 -17.46
CA GLU A 146 -12.93 3.15 -16.05
C GLU A 146 -11.66 2.99 -15.18
N LEU A 147 -10.95 1.88 -15.33
CA LEU A 147 -9.76 1.58 -14.55
C LEU A 147 -8.57 2.49 -14.88
N SER A 148 -8.54 3.12 -16.05
CA SER A 148 -7.50 4.07 -16.45
C SER A 148 -7.51 5.36 -15.63
N HIS A 149 -8.65 5.69 -15.00
CA HIS A 149 -8.80 6.83 -14.11
C HIS A 149 -8.31 6.55 -12.67
N TYR A 150 -8.11 5.28 -12.31
CA TYR A 150 -7.75 4.90 -10.94
C TYR A 150 -6.24 5.07 -10.71
N ILE A 151 -5.87 6.02 -9.88
CA ILE A 151 -4.48 6.37 -9.58
C ILE A 151 -3.76 5.16 -8.96
N ASN A 152 -2.56 4.87 -9.44
CA ASN A 152 -1.70 3.74 -9.05
C ASN A 152 -2.22 2.34 -9.44
N ALA A 153 -3.42 2.18 -9.98
CA ALA A 153 -3.97 0.86 -10.30
C ALA A 153 -3.03 0.02 -11.18
N GLN A 154 -2.46 0.61 -12.24
CA GLN A 154 -1.54 -0.11 -13.13
C GLN A 154 -0.19 -0.40 -12.47
N MET A 155 0.31 0.50 -11.60
CA MET A 155 1.64 0.37 -10.98
C MET A 155 1.64 -0.69 -9.86
N GLU A 156 0.65 -0.66 -8.98
CA GLU A 156 0.61 -1.49 -7.78
C GLU A 156 -0.27 -2.72 -7.93
N GLU A 157 -1.38 -2.60 -8.66
CA GLU A 157 -2.42 -3.62 -8.73
C GLU A 157 -2.37 -4.44 -10.04
N GLY A 158 -1.50 -4.06 -10.97
CA GLY A 158 -1.35 -4.74 -12.27
C GLY A 158 -0.50 -6.00 -12.18
N PHE A 159 -1.06 -7.15 -12.61
CA PHE A 159 -0.35 -8.42 -12.68
C PHE A 159 -0.95 -9.30 -13.79
N GLN A 160 -0.09 -9.82 -14.66
CA GLN A 160 -0.50 -10.70 -15.79
C GLN A 160 -1.65 -10.11 -16.64
N GLY A 161 -1.59 -8.80 -16.93
CA GLY A 161 -2.60 -8.11 -17.71
C GLY A 161 -3.96 -7.93 -16.99
N LYS A 162 -4.01 -8.17 -15.68
CA LYS A 162 -5.17 -7.96 -14.81
C LYS A 162 -4.88 -6.87 -13.81
N ILE A 163 -5.92 -6.13 -13.40
CA ILE A 163 -5.92 -5.27 -12.22
C ILE A 163 -6.76 -5.98 -11.16
N TRP A 164 -6.16 -6.20 -9.98
CA TRP A 164 -6.74 -7.08 -8.96
C TRP A 164 -7.69 -6.36 -8.02
N THR A 165 -7.39 -5.11 -7.65
CA THR A 165 -8.21 -4.34 -6.72
C THR A 165 -8.49 -2.95 -7.25
N ALA A 166 -9.51 -2.29 -6.71
CA ALA A 166 -9.83 -0.90 -6.99
C ALA A 166 -9.12 0.00 -5.97
N PRO A 167 -8.20 0.88 -6.36
CA PRO A 167 -7.70 1.94 -5.50
C PRO A 167 -8.84 2.77 -4.92
N TRP A 168 -8.85 3.02 -3.63
CA TRP A 168 -9.87 3.79 -2.92
C TRP A 168 -9.42 5.23 -2.65
N TYR A 169 -8.25 5.37 -2.01
CA TYR A 169 -7.62 6.66 -1.79
C TYR A 169 -6.10 6.58 -1.92
N VAL A 170 -5.48 7.68 -2.30
CA VAL A 170 -4.03 7.76 -2.42
C VAL A 170 -3.43 8.07 -1.05
N ASN A 171 -2.36 7.37 -0.71
CA ASN A 171 -1.46 7.74 0.36
C ASN A 171 -0.18 8.34 -0.25
N PRO A 172 -0.04 9.68 -0.29
CA PRO A 172 1.24 10.30 -0.57
C PRO A 172 2.24 9.85 0.50
N SER A 173 3.17 8.99 0.15
CA SER A 173 3.97 8.21 1.11
C SER A 173 5.19 9.00 1.51
N PHE A 174 5.32 9.16 2.51
CA PHE A 174 5.26 9.57 3.90
C PHE A 174 5.94 10.93 3.97
N PRO A 175 5.20 12.02 3.89
CA PRO A 175 5.76 13.37 3.86
C PRO A 175 6.51 13.70 5.15
N LEU A 176 7.60 14.47 5.00
CA LEU A 176 8.25 15.15 6.08
C LEU A 176 7.50 16.47 6.35
N LEU A 177 6.90 16.59 7.51
CA LEU A 177 6.30 17.82 7.99
C LEU A 177 7.35 18.62 8.74
N VAL A 178 7.49 19.92 8.43
CA VAL A 178 8.53 20.80 8.96
C VAL A 178 7.93 22.04 9.61
N ARG A 179 8.26 22.27 10.88
CA ARG A 179 7.93 23.47 11.66
C ARG A 179 8.85 24.63 11.27
N LYS A 180 8.41 25.45 10.33
CA LYS A 180 9.14 26.66 9.90
C LYS A 180 9.41 27.63 11.05
N ASP A 181 8.46 27.77 11.96
CA ASP A 181 8.56 28.62 13.14
C ASP A 181 9.68 28.18 14.09
N ILE A 182 9.82 26.86 14.33
CA ILE A 182 10.91 26.32 15.17
C ILE A 182 12.26 26.53 14.50
N LEU A 183 12.36 26.24 13.20
CA LEU A 183 13.61 26.45 12.46
C LEU A 183 14.03 27.94 12.48
N ALA A 184 13.12 28.86 12.13
CA ALA A 184 13.38 30.29 12.12
C ALA A 184 13.78 30.83 13.51
N ALA A 185 13.13 30.37 14.59
CA ALA A 185 13.49 30.73 15.97
C ALA A 185 14.92 30.30 16.35
N ASN A 186 15.49 29.34 15.61
CA ASN A 186 16.85 28.84 15.80
C ASN A 186 17.84 29.34 14.74
N GLY A 187 17.44 30.24 13.84
CA GLY A 187 18.28 30.78 12.77
C GLY A 187 18.53 29.77 11.64
N LEU A 188 17.60 28.81 11.44
CA LEU A 188 17.68 27.74 10.46
C LEU A 188 16.59 27.90 9.40
N GLU A 189 16.85 27.39 8.21
CA GLU A 189 15.89 27.32 7.09
C GLU A 189 15.40 25.92 6.88
N VAL A 190 14.32 25.78 6.10
CA VAL A 190 13.82 24.47 5.64
C VAL A 190 14.90 23.75 4.81
N PRO A 191 15.25 22.48 5.11
CA PRO A 191 16.35 21.81 4.44
C PRO A 191 16.03 21.58 2.95
N LYS A 192 17.00 21.80 2.08
CA LYS A 192 16.92 21.54 0.64
C LYS A 192 17.70 20.29 0.24
N THR A 193 18.73 19.96 0.99
CA THR A 193 19.61 18.81 0.76
C THR A 193 19.70 17.95 2.00
N TRP A 194 20.18 16.73 1.82
CA TRP A 194 20.49 15.83 2.95
C TRP A 194 21.50 16.46 3.92
N SER A 195 22.51 17.14 3.38
CA SER A 195 23.51 17.84 4.20
C SER A 195 22.88 18.95 5.06
N ASP A 196 21.92 19.72 4.50
CA ASP A 196 21.19 20.72 5.29
C ASP A 196 20.44 20.08 6.45
N LEU A 197 19.78 18.94 6.20
CA LEU A 197 19.07 18.20 7.24
C LEU A 197 20.02 17.73 8.35
N MET A 198 21.19 17.18 7.99
CA MET A 198 22.20 16.77 9.01
C MET A 198 22.70 17.95 9.82
N ASN A 199 22.98 19.10 9.18
CA ASN A 199 23.37 20.34 9.86
C ASN A 199 22.28 20.85 10.82
N ILE A 200 21.00 20.74 10.43
CA ILE A 200 19.86 21.08 11.30
C ILE A 200 19.82 20.14 12.50
N CYS A 201 20.04 18.82 12.28
CA CYS A 201 20.08 17.84 13.36
C CYS A 201 21.15 18.19 14.39
N ASP A 202 22.37 18.49 13.97
CA ASP A 202 23.46 18.90 14.86
C ASP A 202 23.14 20.18 15.63
N SER A 203 22.61 21.18 14.91
CA SER A 203 22.31 22.51 15.49
C SER A 203 21.19 22.41 16.55
N LEU A 204 20.12 21.65 16.29
CA LEU A 204 19.00 21.50 17.22
C LEU A 204 19.36 20.56 18.37
N SER A 205 20.11 19.48 18.10
CA SER A 205 20.58 18.56 19.13
C SER A 205 21.47 19.25 20.16
N ALA A 206 22.35 20.17 19.72
CA ALA A 206 23.17 20.99 20.63
C ALA A 206 22.33 21.85 21.60
N LYS A 207 21.10 22.19 21.20
CA LYS A 207 20.12 22.94 22.00
C LYS A 207 19.10 22.04 22.70
N LYS A 208 19.26 20.70 22.63
CA LYS A 208 18.33 19.69 23.18
C LYS A 208 16.91 19.78 22.59
N ILE A 209 16.81 20.18 21.33
CA ILE A 209 15.56 20.19 20.57
C ILE A 209 15.55 18.97 19.65
N THR A 210 14.49 18.19 19.69
CA THR A 210 14.29 17.06 18.77
C THR A 210 14.12 17.57 17.34
N THR A 211 14.92 17.06 16.40
CA THR A 211 14.76 17.42 15.00
C THR A 211 13.60 16.64 14.39
N ILE A 212 13.62 15.31 14.38
CA ILE A 212 12.58 14.47 13.81
C ILE A 212 11.95 13.63 14.92
N ALA A 213 10.67 13.82 15.17
CA ALA A 213 9.91 12.95 16.05
C ALA A 213 9.50 11.68 15.30
N GLY A 214 9.91 10.54 15.82
CA GLY A 214 9.59 9.22 15.29
C GLY A 214 9.45 8.17 16.40
N GLY A 215 8.81 7.05 16.10
CA GLY A 215 8.62 5.93 17.00
C GLY A 215 8.62 4.60 16.25
N VAL A 216 9.52 3.70 16.64
CA VAL A 216 9.70 2.39 15.99
C VAL A 216 9.37 1.20 16.92
N LYS A 217 8.71 1.47 18.05
CA LYS A 217 8.33 0.40 19.01
C LYS A 217 7.53 -0.72 18.32
N ASP A 218 6.59 -0.36 17.45
CA ASP A 218 5.72 -1.30 16.75
C ASP A 218 6.38 -1.96 15.52
N GLY A 219 7.56 -1.46 15.12
CA GLY A 219 8.32 -1.97 13.97
C GLY A 219 7.92 -1.38 12.62
N TRP A 220 6.63 -1.34 12.30
CA TRP A 220 6.12 -0.99 10.95
C TRP A 220 6.56 0.39 10.43
N PHE A 221 6.86 1.37 11.28
CA PHE A 221 7.46 2.63 10.83
C PHE A 221 8.83 2.42 10.14
N GLY A 222 9.49 1.29 10.39
CA GLY A 222 10.70 0.89 9.69
C GLY A 222 10.50 0.73 8.18
N GLY A 223 9.37 0.18 7.75
CA GLY A 223 9.00 0.07 6.34
C GLY A 223 8.81 1.43 5.66
N TRP A 224 8.25 2.40 6.36
CA TRP A 224 8.17 3.78 5.86
C TRP A 224 9.56 4.39 5.67
N ILE A 225 10.45 4.21 6.66
CA ILE A 225 11.84 4.70 6.56
C ILE A 225 12.56 4.03 5.39
N TYR A 226 12.36 2.71 5.20
CA TYR A 226 12.89 1.99 4.04
C TYR A 226 12.40 2.61 2.73
N SER A 227 11.09 2.83 2.60
CA SER A 227 10.52 3.39 1.37
C SER A 227 10.99 4.82 1.11
N ILE A 228 11.08 5.67 2.15
CA ILE A 228 11.52 7.07 2.03
C ILE A 228 13.00 7.18 1.64
N LEU A 229 13.86 6.39 2.27
CA LEU A 229 15.29 6.45 2.03
C LEU A 229 15.72 5.53 0.89
N GLY A 230 15.19 4.30 0.83
CA GLY A 230 15.57 3.30 -0.17
C GLY A 230 15.15 3.66 -1.59
N ALA A 231 13.99 4.32 -1.76
CA ALA A 231 13.56 4.76 -3.09
C ALA A 231 14.55 5.71 -3.77
N GLN A 232 15.35 6.44 -3.00
CA GLN A 232 16.23 7.46 -3.55
C GLN A 232 17.42 6.91 -4.36
N SER A 233 17.77 5.64 -4.21
CA SER A 233 18.93 5.02 -4.89
C SER A 233 18.56 3.98 -5.95
N VAL A 234 17.29 3.62 -6.08
CA VAL A 234 16.81 2.70 -7.11
C VAL A 234 16.25 3.48 -8.32
N GLN A 235 16.16 2.83 -9.48
CA GLN A 235 15.60 3.43 -10.69
C GLN A 235 14.07 3.30 -10.73
N SER A 236 13.56 2.17 -10.22
CA SER A 236 12.13 1.84 -10.21
C SER A 236 11.84 0.71 -9.21
N GLN A 237 10.56 0.38 -9.04
CA GLN A 237 10.14 -0.82 -8.30
C GLN A 237 10.70 -2.13 -8.86
N LYS A 238 11.03 -2.17 -10.16
CA LYS A 238 11.63 -3.38 -10.78
C LYS A 238 12.98 -3.73 -10.17
N ASP A 239 13.77 -2.73 -9.74
CA ASP A 239 15.07 -3.01 -9.13
C ASP A 239 14.86 -3.73 -7.78
N VAL A 240 13.85 -3.35 -7.01
CA VAL A 240 13.51 -4.02 -5.75
C VAL A 240 13.04 -5.45 -6.02
N ILE A 241 12.17 -5.65 -7.01
CA ILE A 241 11.74 -6.99 -7.43
C ILE A 241 12.92 -7.83 -7.90
N ASN A 242 13.89 -7.24 -8.63
CA ASN A 242 15.13 -7.91 -9.02
C ASN A 242 15.94 -8.41 -7.82
N ALA A 243 15.99 -7.63 -6.73
CA ALA A 243 16.63 -8.07 -5.50
C ALA A 243 15.82 -9.18 -4.80
N VAL A 244 14.48 -9.12 -4.85
CA VAL A 244 13.60 -10.19 -4.32
C VAL A 244 13.80 -11.51 -5.06
N VAL A 245 13.86 -11.50 -6.39
CA VAL A 245 14.05 -12.74 -7.19
C VAL A 245 15.50 -13.21 -7.25
N GLY A 246 16.47 -12.36 -6.87
CA GLY A 246 17.89 -12.72 -6.76
C GLY A 246 18.72 -12.37 -7.99
N THR A 247 18.23 -11.53 -8.89
CA THR A 247 19.01 -10.98 -10.02
C THR A 247 20.03 -9.96 -9.51
N THR A 248 19.68 -9.17 -8.50
CA THR A 248 20.55 -8.29 -7.72
C THR A 248 20.49 -8.68 -6.24
N LYS A 249 21.21 -7.99 -5.37
CA LYS A 249 21.26 -8.29 -3.92
C LYS A 249 20.86 -7.07 -3.09
N PHE A 250 20.23 -7.30 -1.96
CA PHE A 250 19.97 -6.25 -0.97
C PHE A 250 21.25 -5.67 -0.34
N THR A 251 22.41 -6.29 -0.59
CA THR A 251 23.74 -5.77 -0.22
C THR A 251 24.39 -4.93 -1.31
N ASP A 252 23.84 -4.86 -2.51
CA ASP A 252 24.35 -4.00 -3.57
C ASP A 252 24.14 -2.53 -3.22
N PRO A 253 25.00 -1.59 -3.65
CA PRO A 253 25.00 -0.20 -3.20
C PRO A 253 23.64 0.51 -3.34
N GLU A 254 22.92 0.25 -4.43
CA GLU A 254 21.60 0.82 -4.69
C GLU A 254 20.52 0.36 -3.71
N HIS A 255 20.68 -0.83 -3.13
CA HIS A 255 19.76 -1.40 -2.15
C HIS A 255 20.24 -1.23 -0.70
N ALA A 256 21.55 -1.10 -0.47
CA ALA A 256 22.12 -1.00 0.86
C ALA A 256 22.33 0.46 1.35
N GLY A 257 22.42 1.43 0.42
CA GLY A 257 22.79 2.80 0.72
C GLY A 257 21.90 3.49 1.77
N TRP A 258 20.64 3.19 1.79
CA TRP A 258 19.71 3.78 2.75
C TRP A 258 19.98 3.38 4.22
N TRP A 259 20.51 2.19 4.47
CA TRP A 259 20.96 1.80 5.81
C TRP A 259 22.07 2.72 6.33
N THR A 260 23.01 3.09 5.43
CA THR A 260 24.07 4.05 5.76
C THR A 260 23.47 5.41 6.10
N LYS A 261 22.44 5.85 5.38
CA LYS A 261 21.75 7.13 5.64
C LYS A 261 20.95 7.11 6.93
N LEU A 262 20.33 5.99 7.27
CA LEU A 262 19.68 5.79 8.55
C LEU A 262 20.71 5.87 9.70
N GLU A 263 21.84 5.18 9.57
CA GLU A 263 22.92 5.23 10.56
C GLU A 263 23.52 6.64 10.68
N GLU A 264 23.71 7.36 9.59
CA GLU A 264 24.16 8.75 9.55
C GLU A 264 23.19 9.67 10.31
N SER A 265 21.88 9.57 10.04
CA SER A 265 20.85 10.35 10.73
C SER A 265 20.84 10.12 12.24
N LYS A 266 21.12 8.88 12.67
CA LYS A 266 21.30 8.57 14.09
C LYS A 266 22.57 9.21 14.66
N LYS A 267 23.72 9.17 13.96
CA LYS A 267 24.98 9.79 14.38
C LYS A 267 24.84 11.28 14.58
N HIS A 268 24.06 11.95 13.71
CA HIS A 268 23.72 13.37 13.80
C HIS A 268 22.57 13.67 14.78
N LYS A 269 22.09 12.66 15.54
CA LYS A 269 21.03 12.80 16.55
C LYS A 269 19.75 13.43 15.98
N CYS A 270 19.37 13.05 14.76
CA CYS A 270 18.17 13.56 14.13
C CYS A 270 16.88 13.16 14.85
N TRP A 271 16.89 11.98 15.47
CA TRP A 271 15.72 11.37 16.09
C TRP A 271 15.62 11.65 17.58
N ASN A 272 14.43 11.58 18.14
CA ASN A 272 14.23 11.63 19.58
C ASN A 272 14.93 10.44 20.29
N ASP A 273 15.46 10.66 21.49
CA ASP A 273 16.22 9.65 22.25
C ASP A 273 15.39 8.40 22.60
N ASP A 274 14.05 8.56 22.72
CA ASP A 274 13.10 7.52 23.08
C ASP A 274 12.43 6.85 21.87
N ILE A 275 12.98 6.99 20.67
CA ILE A 275 12.41 6.47 19.40
C ILE A 275 12.07 4.97 19.46
N ASN A 276 12.91 4.16 20.10
CA ASN A 276 12.71 2.71 20.25
C ASN A 276 11.65 2.33 21.30
N SER A 277 11.15 3.30 22.07
CA SER A 277 10.20 3.08 23.17
C SER A 277 8.82 3.65 22.88
N LEU A 278 8.70 4.47 21.85
CA LEU A 278 7.45 5.12 21.45
C LEU A 278 6.85 4.46 20.20
N GLU A 279 5.54 4.41 20.17
CA GLU A 279 4.75 4.22 18.97
C GLU A 279 4.81 5.49 18.12
N LEU A 280 4.69 5.38 16.78
CA LEU A 280 4.81 6.53 15.90
C LEU A 280 3.82 7.64 16.27
N TYR A 281 2.55 7.30 16.47
CA TYR A 281 1.50 8.30 16.77
C TYR A 281 1.74 9.04 18.09
N GLN A 282 2.36 8.38 19.07
CA GLN A 282 2.79 9.03 20.32
C GLN A 282 3.94 10.01 20.07
N ALA A 283 4.90 9.63 19.23
CA ALA A 283 6.02 10.50 18.87
C ALA A 283 5.58 11.73 18.08
N GLN A 284 4.65 11.58 17.14
CA GLN A 284 4.10 12.66 16.34
C GLN A 284 3.44 13.76 17.18
N GLN A 285 2.91 13.43 18.36
CA GLN A 285 2.36 14.43 19.28
C GLN A 285 3.44 15.46 19.72
N LYS A 286 4.73 15.05 19.78
CA LYS A 286 5.84 15.99 20.05
C LYS A 286 5.94 17.10 19.01
N PHE A 287 5.66 16.77 17.75
CA PHE A 287 5.64 17.77 16.66
C PHE A 287 4.46 18.74 16.80
N VAL A 288 3.27 18.22 17.08
CA VAL A 288 2.06 19.04 17.31
C VAL A 288 2.27 20.00 18.49
N ASP A 289 2.85 19.51 19.58
CA ASP A 289 3.17 20.28 20.80
C ASP A 289 4.32 21.29 20.62
N GLY A 290 4.99 21.32 19.46
CA GLY A 290 6.15 22.17 19.21
C GLY A 290 7.42 21.72 19.93
N LYS A 291 7.50 20.46 20.37
CA LYS A 291 8.69 19.86 21.02
C LYS A 291 9.65 19.22 20.02
N ALA A 292 9.24 19.07 18.76
CA ALA A 292 10.04 18.58 17.65
C ALA A 292 9.86 19.48 16.43
N ALA A 293 10.94 19.69 15.68
CA ALA A 293 10.93 20.53 14.49
C ALA A 293 10.30 19.83 13.28
N MET A 294 10.34 18.51 13.23
CA MET A 294 9.89 17.72 12.09
C MET A 294 9.22 16.42 12.57
N THR A 295 8.38 15.85 11.72
CA THR A 295 7.88 14.49 11.85
C THR A 295 7.54 13.91 10.47
N ILE A 296 7.47 12.60 10.37
CA ILE A 296 6.97 11.87 9.19
C ILE A 296 5.57 11.38 9.54
N THR A 297 4.63 11.51 8.62
CA THR A 297 3.25 11.06 8.81
C THR A 297 2.72 10.33 7.58
N ALA A 298 1.61 9.62 7.72
CA ALA A 298 0.84 9.18 6.56
C ALA A 298 0.32 10.41 5.79
N GLY A 299 0.42 10.35 4.48
CA GLY A 299 -0.02 11.46 3.63
C GLY A 299 -1.48 11.86 3.82
N PRO A 300 -2.42 10.89 3.94
CA PRO A 300 -3.83 11.21 4.20
C PRO A 300 -4.07 12.03 5.46
N ASP A 301 -3.26 11.84 6.51
CA ASP A 301 -3.40 12.60 7.77
C ASP A 301 -2.54 13.88 7.82
N ALA A 302 -1.65 14.09 6.84
CA ALA A 302 -0.78 15.27 6.82
C ALA A 302 -1.53 16.61 6.93
N PRO A 303 -2.67 16.86 6.24
CA PRO A 303 -3.45 18.07 6.39
C PRO A 303 -3.93 18.32 7.82
N ASN A 304 -4.33 17.26 8.55
CA ASN A 304 -4.75 17.34 9.93
C ASN A 304 -3.58 17.74 10.86
N PHE A 305 -2.39 17.18 10.63
CA PHE A 305 -1.19 17.56 11.39
C PHE A 305 -0.80 19.02 11.13
N VAL A 306 -0.85 19.49 9.87
CA VAL A 306 -0.63 20.89 9.53
C VAL A 306 -1.59 21.78 10.31
N LYS A 307 -2.88 21.48 10.28
CA LYS A 307 -3.91 22.25 11.01
C LYS A 307 -3.66 22.25 12.52
N LYS A 308 -3.39 21.10 13.13
CA LYS A 308 -3.14 20.96 14.59
C LYS A 308 -1.86 21.71 15.02
N ALA A 309 -0.84 21.78 14.16
CA ALA A 309 0.42 22.45 14.44
C ALA A 309 0.42 23.95 14.10
N GLY A 310 -0.70 24.53 13.70
CA GLY A 310 -0.90 25.97 13.52
C GLY A 310 -0.97 26.44 12.06
N GLY A 311 -1.23 25.54 11.12
CA GLY A 311 -1.53 25.83 9.71
C GLY A 311 -0.31 26.05 8.83
N ASP A 312 -0.56 26.35 7.55
CA ASP A 312 0.46 26.56 6.50
C ASP A 312 1.45 27.68 6.83
N GLU A 313 1.10 28.59 7.70
CA GLU A 313 2.00 29.66 8.17
C GLU A 313 3.20 29.11 8.95
N LYS A 314 2.97 28.08 9.79
CA LYS A 314 3.98 27.47 10.65
C LYS A 314 4.56 26.19 10.10
N VAL A 315 3.82 25.45 9.28
CA VAL A 315 4.21 24.13 8.80
C VAL A 315 4.34 24.13 7.29
N THR A 316 5.31 23.39 6.78
CA THR A 316 5.38 23.01 5.36
C THR A 316 5.46 21.50 5.25
N ILE A 317 4.97 20.96 4.12
CA ILE A 317 5.03 19.55 3.74
C ILE A 317 6.08 19.42 2.63
N MET A 318 6.94 18.43 2.73
CA MET A 318 7.96 18.16 1.70
C MET A 318 8.32 16.68 1.64
N ALA A 319 8.93 16.26 0.53
CA ALA A 319 9.64 14.99 0.47
C ALA A 319 10.90 15.03 1.35
N MET A 320 11.39 13.87 1.77
CA MET A 320 12.71 13.77 2.39
C MET A 320 13.78 14.34 1.45
N PRO A 321 14.67 15.22 1.92
CA PRO A 321 15.74 15.75 1.08
C PRO A 321 16.57 14.67 0.40
N ALA A 322 16.92 14.91 -0.87
CA ALA A 322 17.69 13.96 -1.67
C ALA A 322 19.07 13.71 -1.07
N TRP A 323 19.45 12.45 -0.98
CA TRP A 323 20.80 12.01 -0.58
C TRP A 323 21.54 11.28 -1.72
N SER A 324 20.89 11.07 -2.85
CA SER A 324 21.44 10.47 -4.06
C SER A 324 21.04 11.26 -5.29
N ASP A 325 21.59 10.91 -6.45
CA ASP A 325 21.26 11.48 -7.76
C ASP A 325 20.32 10.55 -8.56
N GLY A 326 19.70 9.57 -7.90
CA GLY A 326 18.75 8.65 -8.52
C GLY A 326 17.50 9.36 -9.05
N PRO A 327 16.78 8.79 -10.05
CA PRO A 327 15.63 9.42 -10.68
C PRO A 327 14.44 9.59 -9.73
N LEU A 328 14.44 8.86 -8.60
CA LEU A 328 13.41 8.94 -7.56
C LEU A 328 13.85 9.78 -6.36
N ALA A 329 15.09 10.26 -6.34
CA ALA A 329 15.63 11.04 -5.22
C ALA A 329 14.85 12.34 -5.03
N GLY A 330 14.49 12.63 -3.78
CA GLY A 330 13.74 13.83 -3.42
C GLY A 330 12.28 13.85 -3.89
N LYS A 331 11.78 12.74 -4.47
CA LYS A 331 10.36 12.61 -4.79
C LYS A 331 9.55 12.14 -3.58
N MET A 332 8.30 12.59 -3.52
CA MET A 332 7.31 12.03 -2.63
C MET A 332 7.00 10.60 -3.07
N GLY A 333 6.87 9.68 -2.13
CA GLY A 333 6.34 8.36 -2.43
C GLY A 333 4.84 8.40 -2.73
N THR A 334 4.33 7.39 -3.41
CA THR A 334 2.89 7.21 -3.66
C THR A 334 2.52 5.75 -3.54
N THR A 335 1.40 5.49 -2.91
CA THR A 335 0.71 4.19 -2.87
C THR A 335 -0.79 4.43 -2.80
N SER A 336 -1.58 3.42 -3.07
CA SER A 336 -3.03 3.49 -2.90
C SER A 336 -3.51 2.46 -1.90
N GLN A 337 -4.51 2.86 -1.12
CA GLN A 337 -5.29 1.94 -0.32
C GLN A 337 -6.40 1.37 -1.20
N THR A 338 -6.67 0.08 -1.12
CA THR A 338 -7.47 -0.59 -2.14
C THR A 338 -8.60 -1.43 -1.58
N LEU A 339 -9.62 -1.67 -2.40
CA LEU A 339 -10.73 -2.56 -2.11
C LEU A 339 -10.77 -3.69 -3.16
N GLY A 340 -10.74 -4.94 -2.70
CA GLY A 340 -10.80 -6.12 -3.55
C GLY A 340 -12.09 -6.89 -3.38
N ILE A 341 -12.51 -7.59 -4.44
CA ILE A 341 -13.68 -8.48 -4.42
C ILE A 341 -13.19 -9.88 -4.08
N THR A 342 -13.71 -10.47 -3.02
CA THR A 342 -13.32 -11.82 -2.61
C THR A 342 -13.82 -12.87 -3.58
N LYS A 343 -13.03 -13.94 -3.77
CA LYS A 343 -13.37 -15.02 -4.72
C LYS A 343 -14.61 -15.82 -4.32
N TRP A 344 -15.03 -15.77 -3.07
CA TRP A 344 -16.23 -16.43 -2.54
C TRP A 344 -17.47 -15.54 -2.53
N SER A 345 -17.36 -14.27 -2.95
CA SER A 345 -18.53 -13.41 -3.13
C SER A 345 -19.51 -14.03 -4.13
N LYS A 346 -20.78 -14.04 -3.76
CA LYS A 346 -21.86 -14.53 -4.62
C LYS A 346 -22.30 -13.52 -5.67
N TYR A 347 -21.99 -12.23 -5.42
CA TYR A 347 -22.42 -11.11 -6.24
C TYR A 347 -21.26 -10.20 -6.63
N PRO A 348 -20.19 -10.75 -7.26
CA PRO A 348 -18.99 -9.97 -7.56
C PRO A 348 -19.27 -8.81 -8.51
N GLN A 349 -20.26 -8.96 -9.42
CA GLN A 349 -20.66 -7.90 -10.33
C GLN A 349 -21.30 -6.71 -9.59
N VAL A 350 -22.14 -6.99 -8.58
CA VAL A 350 -22.77 -5.94 -7.75
C VAL A 350 -21.71 -5.27 -6.84
N ALA A 351 -20.77 -6.05 -6.33
CA ALA A 351 -19.65 -5.51 -5.57
C ALA A 351 -18.78 -4.57 -6.43
N ALA A 352 -18.47 -4.94 -7.67
CA ALA A 352 -17.74 -4.10 -8.61
C ALA A 352 -18.50 -2.83 -8.99
N ASP A 353 -19.82 -2.93 -9.20
CA ASP A 353 -20.68 -1.80 -9.49
C ASP A 353 -20.73 -0.80 -8.32
N PHE A 354 -20.80 -1.30 -7.07
CA PHE A 354 -20.67 -0.46 -5.89
C PHE A 354 -19.28 0.21 -5.80
N LEU A 355 -18.20 -0.51 -6.08
CA LEU A 355 -16.86 0.10 -6.10
C LEU A 355 -16.78 1.19 -7.17
N LYS A 356 -17.29 0.95 -8.37
CA LYS A 356 -17.40 1.99 -9.41
C LYS A 356 -18.25 3.19 -8.97
N PHE A 357 -19.37 2.95 -8.28
CA PHE A 357 -20.20 4.03 -7.72
C PHE A 357 -19.40 4.93 -6.77
N THR A 358 -18.50 4.35 -5.96
CA THR A 358 -17.63 5.13 -5.06
C THR A 358 -16.63 6.04 -5.79
N HIS A 359 -16.41 5.83 -7.09
CA HIS A 359 -15.58 6.64 -7.98
C HIS A 359 -16.36 7.67 -8.82
N THR A 360 -17.65 7.84 -8.56
CA THR A 360 -18.38 8.96 -9.17
C THR A 360 -17.89 10.30 -8.62
N THR A 361 -17.91 11.36 -9.43
CA THR A 361 -17.43 12.69 -9.05
C THR A 361 -18.02 13.16 -7.71
N ASP A 362 -19.31 12.90 -7.48
CA ASP A 362 -19.97 13.27 -6.23
C ASP A 362 -19.38 12.53 -5.03
N ARG A 363 -19.01 11.25 -5.18
CA ARG A 363 -18.41 10.48 -4.10
C ARG A 363 -16.95 10.84 -3.87
N LEU A 364 -16.18 11.13 -4.93
CA LEU A 364 -14.82 11.63 -4.82
C LEU A 364 -14.79 12.97 -4.06
N ASN A 365 -15.67 13.91 -4.42
CA ASN A 365 -15.79 15.19 -3.74
C ASN A 365 -16.23 15.04 -2.29
N ALA A 366 -17.19 14.16 -2.02
CA ALA A 366 -17.64 13.85 -0.65
C ALA A 366 -16.53 13.18 0.18
N TRP A 367 -15.69 12.34 -0.43
CA TRP A 367 -14.52 11.77 0.23
C TRP A 367 -13.56 12.86 0.74
N TYR A 368 -13.15 13.75 -0.18
CA TYR A 368 -12.27 14.84 0.20
C TYR A 368 -12.88 15.76 1.27
N ALA A 369 -14.17 16.08 1.14
CA ALA A 369 -14.88 16.91 2.11
C ALA A 369 -14.95 16.24 3.51
N ALA A 370 -15.10 14.92 3.56
CA ALA A 370 -15.21 14.17 4.82
C ALA A 370 -13.84 13.96 5.49
N THR A 371 -12.80 13.65 4.71
CA THR A 371 -11.51 13.17 5.23
C THR A 371 -10.36 14.17 5.07
N GLY A 372 -10.43 15.07 4.08
CA GLY A 372 -9.31 15.88 3.65
C GLY A 372 -8.23 15.10 2.87
N SER A 373 -8.48 13.82 2.60
CA SER A 373 -7.52 12.92 1.93
C SER A 373 -7.78 12.86 0.43
N MET A 374 -6.72 12.55 -0.35
CA MET A 374 -6.80 12.47 -1.82
C MET A 374 -7.55 11.19 -2.24
N PRO A 375 -8.66 11.28 -2.97
CA PRO A 375 -9.27 10.11 -3.58
C PRO A 375 -8.36 9.52 -4.67
N ALA A 376 -8.44 8.21 -4.90
CA ALA A 376 -7.56 7.54 -5.87
C ALA A 376 -8.13 7.55 -7.30
N ASP A 377 -8.54 8.73 -7.77
CA ASP A 377 -9.14 8.90 -9.09
C ASP A 377 -8.76 10.27 -9.68
N ASP A 378 -8.32 10.30 -10.94
CA ASP A 378 -7.88 11.52 -11.63
C ASP A 378 -9.04 12.45 -12.02
N ARG A 379 -10.29 11.99 -11.90
CA ARG A 379 -11.51 12.80 -12.10
C ARG A 379 -11.84 13.69 -10.90
N PHE A 380 -11.08 13.56 -9.79
CA PHE A 380 -11.23 14.47 -8.64
C PHE A 380 -10.78 15.88 -9.00
N ASP A 381 -11.60 16.87 -8.67
CA ASP A 381 -11.31 18.27 -8.93
C ASP A 381 -10.35 18.86 -7.86
N LEU A 382 -9.05 18.92 -8.18
CA LEU A 382 -8.02 19.51 -7.33
C LEU A 382 -8.24 21.00 -7.01
N SER A 383 -9.15 21.72 -7.73
CA SER A 383 -9.47 23.11 -7.40
C SER A 383 -10.16 23.25 -6.04
N GLN A 384 -10.76 22.19 -5.54
CA GLN A 384 -11.39 22.15 -4.21
C GLN A 384 -10.36 22.19 -3.06
N VAL A 385 -9.10 21.87 -3.34
CA VAL A 385 -8.04 21.85 -2.33
C VAL A 385 -7.53 23.27 -2.12
N THR A 386 -7.96 23.93 -1.05
CA THR A 386 -7.65 25.34 -0.75
C THR A 386 -6.30 25.54 -0.05
N SER A 387 -5.82 24.53 0.71
CA SER A 387 -4.50 24.57 1.34
C SER A 387 -3.41 24.38 0.29
N ALA A 388 -2.47 25.32 0.21
CA ALA A 388 -1.37 25.25 -0.75
C ALA A 388 -0.45 24.05 -0.49
N SER A 389 -0.17 23.74 0.78
CA SER A 389 0.66 22.58 1.14
C SER A 389 -0.03 21.25 0.83
N THR A 390 -1.33 21.14 1.08
CA THR A 390 -2.12 19.96 0.74
C THR A 390 -2.21 19.77 -0.77
N LYS A 391 -2.41 20.85 -1.52
CA LYS A 391 -2.46 20.78 -2.98
C LYS A 391 -1.13 20.30 -3.57
N ALA A 392 -0.02 20.86 -3.12
CA ALA A 392 1.31 20.44 -3.53
C ALA A 392 1.60 18.96 -3.17
N LEU A 393 1.13 18.51 -2.01
CA LEU A 393 1.21 17.12 -1.60
C LEU A 393 0.47 16.20 -2.59
N PHE A 394 -0.77 16.52 -2.95
CA PHE A 394 -1.56 15.74 -3.89
C PHE A 394 -0.96 15.73 -5.30
N GLU A 395 -0.55 16.89 -5.81
CA GLU A 395 0.13 16.99 -7.10
C GLU A 395 1.44 16.18 -7.13
N SER A 396 2.18 16.12 -6.02
CA SER A 396 3.40 15.34 -5.93
C SER A 396 3.16 13.82 -5.92
N ALA A 397 2.02 13.37 -5.41
CA ALA A 397 1.67 11.95 -5.34
C ALA A 397 1.27 11.36 -6.70
N ILE A 398 0.68 12.15 -7.61
CA ILE A 398 0.28 11.69 -8.95
C ILE A 398 1.48 11.15 -9.75
N ASN A 399 2.67 11.76 -9.57
CA ASN A 399 3.91 11.36 -10.23
C ASN A 399 4.99 10.97 -9.20
N GLY A 400 4.56 10.38 -8.10
CA GLY A 400 5.40 10.01 -6.97
C GLY A 400 6.33 8.82 -7.25
N ALA A 401 7.26 8.60 -6.33
CA ALA A 401 8.07 7.39 -6.30
C ALA A 401 7.23 6.18 -5.81
N PRO A 402 7.48 4.96 -6.30
CA PRO A 402 6.83 3.77 -5.76
C PRO A 402 7.16 3.60 -4.27
N TYR A 403 6.17 3.15 -3.51
CA TYR A 403 6.35 2.80 -2.11
C TYR A 403 7.01 1.42 -2.00
N LEU A 404 8.32 1.37 -1.71
CA LEU A 404 9.13 0.17 -1.91
C LEU A 404 8.71 -1.03 -1.06
N GLU A 405 8.19 -0.79 0.15
CA GLU A 405 7.65 -1.84 1.01
C GLU A 405 6.58 -2.68 0.29
N ASN A 406 5.81 -2.05 -0.59
CA ASN A 406 4.79 -2.72 -1.37
C ASN A 406 5.35 -3.70 -2.45
N PHE A 407 6.66 -3.71 -2.66
CA PHE A 407 7.32 -4.53 -3.67
C PHE A 407 8.30 -5.56 -3.08
N ILE A 408 8.22 -5.81 -1.77
CA ILE A 408 8.94 -6.89 -1.08
C ILE A 408 7.95 -7.83 -0.38
N PRO A 409 8.36 -9.10 -0.10
CA PRO A 409 7.52 -9.99 0.70
C PRO A 409 7.27 -9.44 2.10
N ALA A 410 6.03 -9.50 2.59
CA ALA A 410 5.67 -9.02 3.94
C ALA A 410 6.53 -9.66 5.05
N GLN A 411 6.95 -10.91 4.87
CA GLN A 411 7.86 -11.57 5.82
C GLN A 411 9.28 -10.96 5.80
N LEU A 412 9.78 -10.50 4.64
CA LEU A 412 11.07 -9.79 4.58
C LEU A 412 11.00 -8.47 5.34
N ASP A 413 9.87 -7.79 5.24
CA ASP A 413 9.62 -6.54 5.93
C ASP A 413 9.67 -6.73 7.45
N THR A 414 8.90 -7.68 7.98
CA THR A 414 8.86 -7.96 9.43
C THR A 414 10.16 -8.53 9.98
N ASP A 415 10.76 -9.51 9.29
CA ASP A 415 11.91 -10.27 9.80
C ASP A 415 13.25 -9.53 9.64
N ALA A 416 13.33 -8.58 8.70
CA ALA A 416 14.54 -7.84 8.43
C ALA A 416 14.37 -6.32 8.57
N VAL A 417 13.46 -5.68 7.80
CA VAL A 417 13.38 -4.23 7.75
C VAL A 417 13.00 -3.66 9.11
N PHE A 418 11.87 -4.05 9.68
CA PHE A 418 11.37 -3.51 10.96
C PHE A 418 12.35 -3.74 12.10
N LYS A 419 12.80 -4.98 12.24
CA LYS A 419 13.77 -5.38 13.28
C LYS A 419 15.07 -4.60 13.16
N ASN A 420 15.64 -4.53 11.95
CA ASN A 420 16.97 -3.94 11.76
C ASN A 420 16.94 -2.41 11.85
N VAL A 421 15.87 -1.74 11.46
CA VAL A 421 15.69 -0.30 11.71
C VAL A 421 15.76 0.00 13.21
N GLN A 422 15.07 -0.77 14.05
CA GLN A 422 15.15 -0.65 15.52
C GLN A 422 16.58 -0.83 16.02
N LEU A 423 17.30 -1.84 15.51
CA LEU A 423 18.66 -2.17 15.94
C LEU A 423 19.70 -1.11 15.49
N VAL A 424 19.58 -0.60 14.26
CA VAL A 424 20.44 0.48 13.75
C VAL A 424 20.21 1.78 14.53
N LEU A 425 18.96 2.17 14.76
CA LEU A 425 18.61 3.35 15.55
C LEU A 425 19.05 3.23 17.00
N LYS A 426 19.03 2.03 17.58
CA LYS A 426 19.60 1.74 18.89
C LYS A 426 21.14 1.78 18.87
N GLY A 427 21.77 1.51 17.73
CA GLY A 427 23.24 1.35 17.57
C GLY A 427 23.73 -0.01 17.97
N SER A 428 22.88 -1.01 17.90
CA SER A 428 23.21 -2.42 18.24
C SER A 428 23.84 -3.16 17.07
N ILE A 429 23.58 -2.73 15.83
CA ILE A 429 24.18 -3.25 14.59
C ILE A 429 24.58 -2.08 13.68
N SER A 430 25.51 -2.35 12.77
CA SER A 430 25.89 -1.39 11.73
C SER A 430 24.92 -1.44 10.53
N ALA A 431 24.99 -0.42 9.67
CA ALA A 431 24.31 -0.39 8.38
C ALA A 431 24.66 -1.62 7.51
N ALA A 432 25.92 -2.04 7.51
CA ALA A 432 26.36 -3.20 6.75
C ALA A 432 25.79 -4.52 7.29
N ASP A 433 25.71 -4.68 8.61
CA ASP A 433 25.08 -5.85 9.23
C ASP A 433 23.59 -5.92 8.91
N ALA A 434 22.90 -4.77 8.92
CA ALA A 434 21.48 -4.69 8.57
C ALA A 434 21.22 -5.11 7.11
N ALA A 435 22.02 -4.62 6.16
CA ALA A 435 21.94 -5.02 4.77
C ALA A 435 22.22 -6.52 4.57
N ALA A 436 23.23 -7.05 5.26
CA ALA A 436 23.57 -8.47 5.20
C ALA A 436 22.47 -9.36 5.80
N ASP A 437 21.83 -8.96 6.90
CA ASP A 437 20.71 -9.69 7.49
C ASP A 437 19.49 -9.67 6.57
N MET A 438 19.16 -8.52 5.95
CA MET A 438 18.07 -8.41 4.98
C MET A 438 18.31 -9.35 3.77
N GLN A 439 19.54 -9.41 3.25
CA GLN A 439 19.92 -10.33 2.18
C GLN A 439 19.75 -11.79 2.63
N ALA A 440 20.21 -12.14 3.83
CA ALA A 440 20.13 -13.51 4.35
C ALA A 440 18.67 -13.95 4.58
N VAL A 441 17.81 -13.05 5.07
CA VAL A 441 16.36 -13.32 5.18
C VAL A 441 15.76 -13.60 3.81
N MET A 442 16.04 -12.76 2.80
CA MET A 442 15.51 -12.96 1.46
C MET A 442 16.00 -14.27 0.83
N GLU A 443 17.25 -14.65 1.04
CA GLU A 443 17.78 -15.94 0.55
C GLU A 443 17.07 -17.14 1.19
N ARG A 444 16.70 -17.05 2.47
CA ARG A 444 15.90 -18.09 3.14
C ARG A 444 14.51 -18.17 2.52
N LEU A 445 13.84 -17.04 2.32
CA LEU A 445 12.51 -16.98 1.71
C LEU A 445 12.52 -17.57 0.30
N ARG A 446 13.48 -17.23 -0.55
CA ARG A 446 13.63 -17.81 -1.89
C ARG A 446 13.81 -19.33 -1.90
N LYS A 447 14.45 -19.89 -0.86
CA LYS A 447 14.61 -21.35 -0.72
C LYS A 447 13.37 -22.06 -0.19
N SER A 448 12.61 -21.39 0.66
CA SER A 448 11.42 -22.00 1.31
C SER A 448 10.13 -21.83 0.49
N ASP A 449 10.03 -20.78 -0.34
CA ASP A 449 8.84 -20.47 -1.12
C ASP A 449 9.16 -20.18 -2.59
N ARG A 450 9.12 -21.22 -3.39
CA ARG A 450 9.33 -21.12 -4.86
C ARG A 450 8.18 -20.38 -5.54
N LYS A 451 6.94 -20.60 -5.10
CA LYS A 451 5.76 -19.93 -5.68
C LYS A 451 5.85 -18.43 -5.54
N LEU A 452 6.32 -17.95 -4.39
CA LEU A 452 6.56 -16.51 -4.17
C LEU A 452 7.54 -15.95 -5.21
N VAL A 453 8.68 -16.62 -5.40
CA VAL A 453 9.71 -16.19 -6.39
C VAL A 453 9.15 -16.17 -7.81
N ASP A 454 8.41 -17.20 -8.21
CA ASP A 454 7.82 -17.31 -9.54
C ASP A 454 6.79 -16.18 -9.77
N ASN A 455 5.98 -15.85 -8.76
CA ASN A 455 5.02 -14.75 -8.82
C ASN A 455 5.71 -13.38 -8.91
N PHE A 456 6.74 -13.12 -8.10
CA PHE A 456 7.51 -11.87 -8.21
C PHE A 456 8.23 -11.77 -9.57
N THR A 457 8.73 -12.87 -10.11
CA THR A 457 9.33 -12.91 -11.45
C THR A 457 8.29 -12.53 -12.52
N ALA A 458 7.07 -13.05 -12.42
CA ALA A 458 5.98 -12.69 -13.34
C ALA A 458 5.53 -11.23 -13.16
N TRP A 459 5.56 -10.70 -11.92
CA TRP A 459 5.22 -9.30 -11.65
C TRP A 459 6.25 -8.32 -12.21
N SER A 460 7.52 -8.73 -12.33
CA SER A 460 8.59 -7.90 -12.90
C SER A 460 8.49 -7.69 -14.42
N GLN A 461 7.73 -8.54 -15.12
CA GLN A 461 7.57 -8.50 -16.58
C GLN A 461 6.51 -7.48 -17.03
#